data_fa883d3245b8c4b7133edc3f77decfd0
#
_entry.id   fa883d3245b8c4b7133edc3f77decfd0
#
_cell.length_a   1.000
_cell.length_b   1.000
_cell.length_c   1.000
_cell.angle_alpha   90.00
_cell.angle_beta   90.00
_cell.angle_gamma   90.00
#
_symmetry.space_group_name_H-M   'P 1'
#
loop_
_entity.id
_entity.type
_entity.pdbx_description
1 polymer ?
#
loop_
_entity_poly.entity_id
_entity_poly.type
_entity_poly.pdbx_seq_one_letter_code
_entity_poly.pdbx_strand_id
1 'polypeptide(L)'
;MIDKIKLSVNELFSGVGMQRKGIENTGLFDVEVKCTSDIDINAIISYAALHCGLTKEMVDTYSDYPTREEMANDLSVRNIGFDFKTNKSYNWNKLIKSGNRLLNKVWLAVKLGDNLGDISKIERLPYTDLWTVSFPCQSISVAGKLEGLAEGSETRSSLLWQQIHLLRVSINMGEAPKYIMFENVKNLVSKKFKPDFDKLLDTLSELGYNSYWEVLNAKFCGIPQNRERVFCISIRKDIDTGKMTFPKPFDNGLRLKDMLDDKVDEKFYINNARADKLIEELIENGTLPKACASRGRDTNDNRGAMATTN
;
A
#
# COMPACT_ATOMS: atom_id res chain seq x y z
N MET A 1 3.92 -4.20 32.13
CA MET A 1 3.72 -4.18 30.67
C MET A 1 2.23 -4.18 30.45
N ILE A 2 1.71 -3.32 29.58
CA ILE A 2 0.29 -3.36 29.22
C ILE A 2 0.10 -4.57 28.31
N ASP A 3 -0.85 -5.45 28.63
CA ASP A 3 -1.18 -6.57 27.75
C ASP A 3 -1.67 -6.02 26.41
N LYS A 4 -1.07 -6.50 25.32
CA LYS A 4 -1.46 -6.07 23.98
C LYS A 4 -2.84 -6.61 23.62
N ILE A 5 -3.62 -5.81 22.93
CA ILE A 5 -4.93 -6.20 22.41
C ILE A 5 -4.70 -7.10 21.19
N LYS A 6 -5.23 -8.30 21.19
CA LYS A 6 -5.22 -9.17 19.99
C LYS A 6 -6.08 -8.56 18.90
N LEU A 7 -5.53 -8.43 17.71
CA LEU A 7 -6.21 -7.84 16.56
C LEU A 7 -5.97 -8.72 15.33
N SER A 8 -7.02 -9.38 14.87
CA SER A 8 -7.00 -10.12 13.60
C SER A 8 -7.27 -9.18 12.42
N VAL A 9 -6.50 -9.33 11.33
CA VAL A 9 -6.52 -8.39 10.21
C VAL A 9 -6.55 -9.11 8.86
N ASN A 10 -7.39 -8.63 7.94
CA ASN A 10 -7.27 -8.89 6.49
C ASN A 10 -6.73 -7.63 5.82
N GLU A 11 -5.64 -7.75 5.07
CA GLU A 11 -5.01 -6.64 4.36
C GLU A 11 -5.34 -6.68 2.86
N LEU A 12 -6.29 -5.86 2.43
CA LEU A 12 -6.72 -5.78 1.04
C LEU A 12 -5.96 -4.68 0.30
N PHE A 13 -5.38 -5.01 -0.85
CA PHE A 13 -4.41 -4.18 -1.56
C PHE A 13 -3.20 -3.87 -0.66
N SER A 14 -2.65 -4.93 -0.08
CA SER A 14 -1.69 -4.85 1.02
C SER A 14 -0.40 -4.09 0.69
N GLY A 15 -0.02 -4.05 -0.60
CA GLY A 15 1.25 -3.47 -1.01
C GLY A 15 2.41 -4.12 -0.25
N VAL A 16 3.22 -3.28 0.40
CA VAL A 16 4.34 -3.74 1.24
C VAL A 16 3.98 -3.80 2.75
N GLY A 17 2.69 -3.73 3.11
CA GLY A 17 2.21 -3.88 4.50
C GLY A 17 2.45 -2.66 5.41
N MET A 18 2.43 -1.44 4.87
CA MET A 18 2.68 -0.24 5.69
C MET A 18 1.57 0.04 6.70
N GLN A 19 0.32 -0.33 6.42
CA GLN A 19 -0.77 -0.17 7.39
C GLN A 19 -0.58 -1.11 8.58
N ARG A 20 -0.25 -2.39 8.33
CA ARG A 20 0.16 -3.34 9.36
C ARG A 20 1.29 -2.78 10.21
N LYS A 21 2.37 -2.31 9.57
CA LYS A 21 3.52 -1.75 10.27
C LYS A 21 3.15 -0.54 11.14
N GLY A 22 2.24 0.31 10.65
CA GLY A 22 1.71 1.43 11.43
C GLY A 22 0.97 0.97 12.69
N ILE A 23 0.12 -0.05 12.59
CA ILE A 23 -0.61 -0.61 13.72
C ILE A 23 0.36 -1.26 14.72
N GLU A 24 1.31 -2.07 14.25
CA GLU A 24 2.35 -2.71 15.09
C GLU A 24 3.19 -1.69 15.84
N ASN A 25 3.56 -0.57 15.20
CA ASN A 25 4.39 0.49 15.78
C ASN A 25 3.70 1.24 16.92
N THR A 26 2.38 1.16 17.05
CA THR A 26 1.67 1.71 18.22
C THR A 26 2.06 1.01 19.52
N GLY A 27 2.53 -0.25 19.42
CA GLY A 27 2.83 -1.10 20.57
C GLY A 27 1.60 -1.60 21.33
N LEU A 28 0.39 -1.19 20.93
CA LEU A 28 -0.87 -1.50 21.61
C LEU A 28 -1.48 -2.84 21.18
N PHE A 29 -1.15 -3.29 19.97
CA PHE A 29 -1.78 -4.46 19.36
C PHE A 29 -0.79 -5.61 19.15
N ASP A 30 -1.30 -6.83 19.35
CA ASP A 30 -0.73 -8.09 18.86
C ASP A 30 -1.49 -8.43 17.57
N VAL A 31 -0.83 -8.15 16.42
CA VAL A 31 -1.47 -8.19 15.10
C VAL A 31 -1.32 -9.58 14.49
N GLU A 32 -2.45 -10.22 14.19
CA GLU A 32 -2.50 -11.48 13.46
C GLU A 32 -3.12 -11.27 12.09
N VAL A 33 -2.32 -11.26 11.02
CA VAL A 33 -2.83 -11.18 9.64
C VAL A 33 -3.32 -12.55 9.20
N LYS A 34 -4.59 -12.65 8.80
CA LYS A 34 -5.23 -13.89 8.33
C LYS A 34 -5.10 -14.07 6.82
N CYS A 35 -5.12 -12.98 6.07
CA CYS A 35 -4.81 -13.00 4.64
C CYS A 35 -4.38 -11.62 4.15
N THR A 36 -3.69 -11.62 3.02
CA THR A 36 -3.42 -10.42 2.22
C THR A 36 -4.02 -10.56 0.83
N SER A 37 -4.21 -9.46 0.13
CA SER A 37 -4.57 -9.45 -1.30
C SER A 37 -3.74 -8.39 -2.01
N ASP A 38 -2.88 -8.84 -2.90
CA ASP A 38 -2.11 -8.00 -3.84
C ASP A 38 -1.67 -8.85 -5.03
N ILE A 39 -1.40 -8.23 -6.17
CA ILE A 39 -0.96 -8.91 -7.40
C ILE A 39 0.41 -8.44 -7.88
N ASP A 40 0.96 -7.37 -7.32
CA ASP A 40 2.29 -6.86 -7.69
C ASP A 40 3.37 -7.76 -7.11
N ILE A 41 4.18 -8.37 -8.01
CA ILE A 41 5.24 -9.31 -7.64
C ILE A 41 6.23 -8.70 -6.65
N ASN A 42 6.63 -7.43 -6.86
CA ASN A 42 7.61 -6.78 -6.00
C ASN A 42 7.01 -6.42 -4.63
N ALA A 43 5.75 -5.98 -4.62
CA ALA A 43 5.05 -5.72 -3.37
C ALA A 43 4.92 -6.99 -2.53
N ILE A 44 4.49 -8.11 -3.13
CA ILE A 44 4.35 -9.40 -2.46
C ILE A 44 5.68 -9.90 -1.88
N ILE A 45 6.77 -9.85 -2.66
CA ILE A 45 8.10 -10.23 -2.18
C ILE A 45 8.55 -9.33 -1.03
N SER A 46 8.33 -8.01 -1.16
CA SER A 46 8.71 -7.04 -0.13
C SER A 46 7.90 -7.21 1.15
N TYR A 47 6.59 -7.46 1.01
CA TYR A 47 5.72 -7.79 2.14
C TYR A 47 6.25 -9.01 2.90
N ALA A 48 6.50 -10.11 2.20
CA ALA A 48 6.99 -11.34 2.80
C ALA A 48 8.37 -11.16 3.46
N ALA A 49 9.26 -10.34 2.88
CA ALA A 49 10.55 -10.03 3.48
C ALA A 49 10.43 -9.16 4.75
N LEU A 50 9.53 -8.18 4.76
CA LEU A 50 9.36 -7.25 5.88
C LEU A 50 8.59 -7.86 7.05
N HIS A 51 7.60 -8.72 6.77
CA HIS A 51 6.63 -9.17 7.77
C HIS A 51 6.62 -10.67 8.02
N CYS A 52 7.16 -11.48 7.10
CA CYS A 52 7.09 -12.94 7.18
C CYS A 52 8.47 -13.60 7.19
N GLY A 53 9.56 -12.81 7.26
CA GLY A 53 10.92 -13.33 7.37
C GLY A 53 11.46 -13.96 6.08
N LEU A 54 10.91 -13.67 4.91
CA LEU A 54 11.42 -14.21 3.64
C LEU A 54 12.85 -13.74 3.40
N THR A 55 13.78 -14.69 3.32
CA THR A 55 15.18 -14.46 2.98
C THR A 55 15.58 -15.24 1.73
N LYS A 56 16.73 -14.89 1.15
CA LYS A 56 17.31 -15.68 0.06
C LYS A 56 17.61 -17.10 0.50
N GLU A 57 18.18 -17.26 1.68
CA GLU A 57 18.48 -18.58 2.27
C GLU A 57 17.22 -19.43 2.39
N MET A 58 16.14 -18.87 2.94
CA MET A 58 14.86 -19.57 3.03
C MET A 58 14.37 -20.05 1.65
N VAL A 59 14.44 -19.22 0.62
CA VAL A 59 14.07 -19.61 -0.75
C VAL A 59 14.95 -20.75 -1.27
N ASP A 60 16.22 -20.77 -0.89
CA ASP A 60 17.19 -21.77 -1.34
C ASP A 60 17.08 -23.12 -0.61
N THR A 61 16.61 -23.12 0.64
CA THR A 61 16.59 -24.28 1.54
C THR A 61 15.19 -24.85 1.82
N TYR A 62 14.13 -24.14 1.40
CA TYR A 62 12.76 -24.61 1.63
C TYR A 62 12.53 -25.98 0.95
N SER A 63 12.10 -26.99 1.72
CA SER A 63 11.98 -28.38 1.25
C SER A 63 10.63 -28.71 0.62
N ASP A 64 9.57 -27.98 1.00
CA ASP A 64 8.20 -28.37 0.73
C ASP A 64 7.60 -27.62 -0.49
N TYR A 65 8.46 -27.30 -1.48
CA TYR A 65 7.95 -26.74 -2.73
C TYR A 65 7.10 -27.77 -3.48
N PRO A 66 5.93 -27.38 -3.96
CA PRO A 66 5.21 -28.16 -4.97
C PRO A 66 6.03 -28.27 -6.27
N THR A 67 5.54 -29.03 -7.21
CA THR A 67 6.13 -29.05 -8.54
C THR A 67 6.09 -27.64 -9.16
N ARG A 68 6.98 -27.39 -10.11
CA ARG A 68 7.04 -26.08 -10.77
C ARG A 68 5.75 -25.76 -11.55
N GLU A 69 5.12 -26.80 -12.08
CA GLU A 69 3.83 -26.74 -12.73
C GLU A 69 2.72 -26.30 -11.77
N GLU A 70 2.67 -26.88 -10.57
CA GLU A 70 1.69 -26.51 -9.55
C GLU A 70 1.92 -25.08 -9.05
N MET A 71 3.15 -24.67 -8.81
CA MET A 71 3.47 -23.28 -8.43
C MET A 71 3.05 -22.29 -9.51
N ALA A 72 3.34 -22.58 -10.78
CA ALA A 72 2.98 -21.71 -11.90
C ALA A 72 1.46 -21.60 -12.08
N ASN A 73 0.76 -22.71 -11.88
CA ASN A 73 -0.71 -22.74 -11.93
C ASN A 73 -1.32 -21.93 -10.77
N ASP A 74 -0.85 -22.12 -9.53
CA ASP A 74 -1.35 -21.40 -8.35
C ASP A 74 -1.18 -19.88 -8.53
N LEU A 75 -0.01 -19.42 -8.96
CA LEU A 75 0.23 -18.00 -9.22
C LEU A 75 -0.63 -17.44 -10.36
N SER A 76 -0.92 -18.27 -11.38
CA SER A 76 -1.77 -17.89 -12.50
C SER A 76 -3.25 -17.77 -12.09
N VAL A 77 -3.76 -18.72 -11.32
CA VAL A 77 -5.14 -18.70 -10.79
C VAL A 77 -5.37 -17.46 -9.92
N ARG A 78 -4.39 -17.11 -9.07
CA ARG A 78 -4.42 -15.88 -8.25
C ARG A 78 -4.18 -14.61 -9.04
N ASN A 79 -3.91 -14.68 -10.33
CA ASN A 79 -3.59 -13.57 -11.22
C ASN A 79 -2.37 -12.74 -10.74
N ILE A 80 -1.40 -13.38 -10.08
CA ILE A 80 -0.17 -12.73 -9.61
C ILE A 80 0.66 -12.25 -10.80
N GLY A 81 1.08 -10.98 -10.76
CA GLY A 81 1.86 -10.36 -11.84
C GLY A 81 1.02 -9.86 -13.00
N PHE A 82 -0.29 -9.66 -12.81
CA PHE A 82 -1.11 -9.02 -13.84
C PHE A 82 -0.65 -7.56 -14.06
N ASP A 83 -0.38 -7.23 -15.31
CA ASP A 83 -0.01 -5.87 -15.71
C ASP A 83 -1.21 -5.14 -16.32
N PHE A 84 -1.76 -4.22 -15.57
CA PHE A 84 -2.87 -3.40 -16.02
C PHE A 84 -2.55 -2.45 -17.18
N LYS A 85 -1.28 -2.11 -17.43
CA LYS A 85 -0.92 -1.23 -18.55
C LYS A 85 -1.06 -1.96 -19.88
N THR A 86 -0.66 -3.21 -19.90
CA THR A 86 -0.71 -4.06 -21.09
C THR A 86 -1.94 -4.97 -21.12
N ASN A 87 -2.72 -5.01 -20.04
CA ASN A 87 -3.85 -5.92 -19.81
C ASN A 87 -3.46 -7.39 -20.01
N LYS A 88 -2.28 -7.78 -19.46
CA LYS A 88 -1.73 -9.13 -19.60
C LYS A 88 -1.34 -9.71 -18.25
N SER A 89 -1.67 -10.99 -18.06
CA SER A 89 -1.16 -11.79 -16.96
C SER A 89 0.29 -12.18 -17.20
N TYR A 90 1.08 -12.27 -16.13
CA TYR A 90 2.44 -12.80 -16.20
C TYR A 90 2.41 -14.27 -16.62
N ASN A 91 3.25 -14.64 -17.59
CA ASN A 91 3.31 -16.02 -18.06
C ASN A 91 4.26 -16.85 -17.21
N TRP A 92 3.76 -17.40 -16.11
CA TRP A 92 4.52 -18.23 -15.17
C TRP A 92 5.05 -19.51 -15.81
N ASN A 93 4.34 -20.06 -16.82
CA ASN A 93 4.75 -21.30 -17.52
C ASN A 93 6.11 -21.17 -18.19
N LYS A 94 6.55 -19.96 -18.59
CA LYS A 94 7.89 -19.74 -19.14
C LYS A 94 9.01 -20.06 -18.14
N LEU A 95 8.70 -20.02 -16.83
CA LEU A 95 9.69 -20.27 -15.78
C LEU A 95 9.79 -21.74 -15.40
N ILE A 96 8.86 -22.61 -15.82
CA ILE A 96 8.83 -24.01 -15.42
C ILE A 96 10.13 -24.73 -15.78
N LYS A 97 10.60 -24.57 -17.02
CA LYS A 97 11.81 -25.23 -17.53
C LYS A 97 13.10 -24.42 -17.35
N SER A 98 13.02 -23.15 -16.93
CA SER A 98 14.14 -22.23 -16.95
C SER A 98 15.11 -22.37 -15.76
N GLY A 99 14.77 -23.15 -14.74
CA GLY A 99 15.52 -23.18 -13.48
C GLY A 99 15.51 -21.83 -12.72
N ASN A 100 14.78 -20.82 -13.22
CA ASN A 100 14.73 -19.51 -12.62
C ASN A 100 14.06 -19.55 -11.23
N ARG A 101 14.76 -19.04 -10.23
CA ARG A 101 14.31 -19.02 -8.83
C ARG A 101 13.19 -18.02 -8.55
N LEU A 102 12.85 -17.13 -9.50
CA LEU A 102 11.76 -16.18 -9.32
C LEU A 102 10.43 -16.89 -9.02
N LEU A 103 10.16 -18.01 -9.70
CA LEU A 103 8.96 -18.81 -9.46
C LEU A 103 8.88 -19.29 -8.01
N ASN A 104 9.95 -19.88 -7.49
CA ASN A 104 10.04 -20.33 -6.10
C ASN A 104 9.88 -19.16 -5.11
N LYS A 105 10.59 -18.05 -5.37
CA LYS A 105 10.57 -16.88 -4.50
C LYS A 105 9.18 -16.26 -4.39
N VAL A 106 8.51 -16.08 -5.53
CA VAL A 106 7.16 -15.47 -5.54
C VAL A 106 6.14 -16.41 -4.94
N TRP A 107 6.18 -17.70 -5.28
CA TRP A 107 5.27 -18.68 -4.70
C TRP A 107 5.43 -18.76 -3.17
N LEU A 108 6.66 -18.82 -2.67
CA LEU A 108 6.92 -18.83 -1.24
C LEU A 108 6.48 -17.54 -0.55
N ALA A 109 6.69 -16.39 -1.19
CA ALA A 109 6.21 -15.10 -0.68
C ALA A 109 4.68 -15.05 -0.57
N VAL A 110 3.97 -15.56 -1.59
CA VAL A 110 2.50 -15.71 -1.58
C VAL A 110 2.06 -16.60 -0.42
N LYS A 111 2.73 -17.75 -0.23
CA LYS A 111 2.40 -18.69 0.84
C LYS A 111 2.65 -18.11 2.23
N LEU A 112 3.79 -17.47 2.46
CA LEU A 112 4.13 -16.89 3.76
C LEU A 112 3.23 -15.70 4.15
N GLY A 113 2.77 -14.95 3.17
CA GLY A 113 1.87 -13.80 3.38
C GLY A 113 0.39 -14.14 3.30
N ASP A 114 0.03 -15.43 3.17
CA ASP A 114 -1.35 -15.87 2.92
C ASP A 114 -2.04 -15.00 1.85
N ASN A 115 -1.30 -14.74 0.74
CA ASN A 115 -1.77 -13.82 -0.29
C ASN A 115 -2.78 -14.51 -1.22
N LEU A 116 -4.00 -13.98 -1.24
CA LEU A 116 -5.09 -14.49 -2.05
C LEU A 116 -5.05 -14.03 -3.53
N GLY A 117 -4.17 -13.07 -3.85
CA GLY A 117 -4.01 -12.53 -5.20
C GLY A 117 -5.03 -11.45 -5.55
N ASP A 118 -5.56 -11.53 -6.76
CA ASP A 118 -6.49 -10.56 -7.32
C ASP A 118 -7.83 -10.56 -6.58
N ILE A 119 -8.18 -9.42 -6.01
CA ILE A 119 -9.40 -9.25 -5.23
C ILE A 119 -10.67 -9.62 -6.03
N SER A 120 -10.65 -9.47 -7.34
CA SER A 120 -11.77 -9.84 -8.23
C SER A 120 -11.98 -11.36 -8.36
N LYS A 121 -11.02 -12.17 -7.91
CA LYS A 121 -11.06 -13.63 -7.91
C LYS A 121 -11.37 -14.22 -6.54
N ILE A 122 -11.43 -13.39 -5.52
CA ILE A 122 -11.72 -13.82 -4.14
C ILE A 122 -13.23 -13.94 -3.97
N GLU A 123 -13.68 -15.10 -3.56
CA GLU A 123 -15.11 -15.36 -3.29
C GLU A 123 -15.47 -15.09 -1.82
N ARG A 124 -14.53 -15.31 -0.92
CA ARG A 124 -14.73 -15.20 0.53
C ARG A 124 -13.42 -14.82 1.23
N LEU A 125 -13.56 -14.05 2.33
CA LEU A 125 -12.46 -13.72 3.24
C LEU A 125 -12.65 -14.45 4.58
N PRO A 126 -11.57 -14.81 5.28
CA PRO A 126 -11.68 -15.29 6.66
C PRO A 126 -12.20 -14.17 7.57
N TYR A 127 -12.91 -14.55 8.64
CA TYR A 127 -13.32 -13.57 9.65
C TYR A 127 -12.10 -12.90 10.30
N THR A 128 -12.18 -11.59 10.46
CA THR A 128 -11.19 -10.79 11.20
C THR A 128 -11.85 -9.58 11.85
N ASP A 129 -11.18 -9.02 12.85
CA ASP A 129 -11.65 -7.81 13.53
C ASP A 129 -11.53 -6.58 12.64
N LEU A 130 -10.47 -6.48 11.85
CA LEU A 130 -10.15 -5.32 11.01
C LEU A 130 -9.87 -5.73 9.58
N TRP A 131 -10.43 -4.96 8.63
CA TRP A 131 -9.97 -4.93 7.25
C TRP A 131 -9.21 -3.63 7.00
N THR A 132 -7.98 -3.72 6.49
CA THR A 132 -7.26 -2.57 5.96
C THR A 132 -7.36 -2.55 4.46
N VAL A 133 -7.56 -1.36 3.87
CA VAL A 133 -7.94 -1.22 2.47
C VAL A 133 -7.29 0.00 1.84
N SER A 134 -6.36 -0.24 0.92
CA SER A 134 -5.70 0.80 0.12
C SER A 134 -5.94 0.57 -1.37
N PHE A 135 -7.19 0.68 -1.80
CA PHE A 135 -7.53 0.41 -3.20
C PHE A 135 -6.78 1.34 -4.18
N PRO A 136 -6.53 0.89 -5.44
CA PRO A 136 -5.75 1.65 -6.41
C PRO A 136 -6.27 3.06 -6.65
N CYS A 137 -5.40 4.06 -6.54
CA CYS A 137 -5.72 5.48 -6.72
C CYS A 137 -5.48 6.01 -8.15
N GLN A 138 -5.05 5.16 -9.09
CA GLN A 138 -4.56 5.61 -10.40
C GLN A 138 -5.62 6.30 -11.25
N SER A 139 -6.88 5.94 -11.08
CA SER A 139 -8.01 6.57 -11.78
C SER A 139 -8.55 7.84 -11.09
N ILE A 140 -8.05 8.18 -9.90
CA ILE A 140 -8.46 9.37 -9.13
C ILE A 140 -7.28 10.26 -8.75
N SER A 141 -6.04 9.82 -8.92
CA SER A 141 -4.85 10.62 -8.64
C SER A 141 -4.67 11.73 -9.67
N VAL A 142 -4.17 12.89 -9.23
CA VAL A 142 -3.80 14.02 -10.11
C VAL A 142 -2.75 13.60 -11.15
N ALA A 143 -1.87 12.67 -10.81
CA ALA A 143 -0.89 12.08 -11.72
C ALA A 143 -1.46 10.96 -12.61
N GLY A 144 -2.73 10.59 -12.44
CA GLY A 144 -3.42 9.52 -13.16
C GLY A 144 -4.37 10.04 -14.24
N LYS A 145 -5.22 9.14 -14.76
CA LYS A 145 -6.14 9.45 -15.87
C LYS A 145 -7.44 10.16 -15.44
N LEU A 146 -7.71 10.27 -14.13
CA LEU A 146 -8.93 10.89 -13.56
C LEU A 146 -10.25 10.28 -14.09
N GLU A 147 -10.27 8.96 -14.32
CA GLU A 147 -11.40 8.22 -14.89
C GLU A 147 -12.54 7.97 -13.88
N GLY A 148 -12.26 8.09 -12.57
CA GLY A 148 -13.26 7.90 -11.50
C GLY A 148 -13.23 6.50 -10.88
N LEU A 149 -14.19 6.26 -9.97
CA LEU A 149 -14.38 5.00 -9.25
C LEU A 149 -15.84 4.53 -9.23
N ALA A 150 -16.63 4.95 -10.23
CA ALA A 150 -18.02 4.55 -10.31
C ALA A 150 -18.18 3.02 -10.32
N GLU A 151 -19.22 2.53 -9.64
CA GLU A 151 -19.57 1.11 -9.62
C GLU A 151 -19.86 0.61 -11.05
N GLY A 152 -19.29 -0.54 -11.40
CA GLY A 152 -19.42 -1.11 -12.75
C GLY A 152 -18.50 -0.47 -13.81
N SER A 153 -17.69 0.53 -13.46
CA SER A 153 -16.64 1.00 -14.37
C SER A 153 -15.47 0.00 -14.40
N GLU A 154 -14.83 -0.15 -15.56
CA GLU A 154 -13.65 -1.03 -15.70
C GLU A 154 -12.36 -0.35 -15.23
N THR A 155 -12.46 0.69 -14.40
CA THR A 155 -11.29 1.42 -13.88
C THR A 155 -10.65 0.67 -12.73
N ARG A 156 -9.35 0.86 -12.50
CA ARG A 156 -8.66 0.26 -11.35
C ARG A 156 -9.24 0.70 -10.01
N SER A 157 -9.69 1.93 -9.91
CA SER A 157 -10.29 2.45 -8.68
C SER A 157 -11.67 1.85 -8.40
N SER A 158 -12.34 1.27 -9.41
CA SER A 158 -13.60 0.55 -9.22
C SER A 158 -13.45 -0.78 -8.48
N LEU A 159 -12.21 -1.29 -8.31
CA LEU A 159 -11.93 -2.46 -7.47
C LEU A 159 -12.34 -2.28 -6.00
N LEU A 160 -12.58 -1.04 -5.57
CA LEU A 160 -13.26 -0.73 -4.30
C LEU A 160 -14.60 -1.50 -4.17
N TRP A 161 -15.37 -1.62 -5.26
CA TRP A 161 -16.69 -2.27 -5.21
C TRP A 161 -16.60 -3.79 -5.10
N GLN A 162 -15.49 -4.40 -5.55
CA GLN A 162 -15.24 -5.82 -5.28
C GLN A 162 -15.10 -6.09 -3.79
N GLN A 163 -14.47 -5.18 -3.07
CA GLN A 163 -14.34 -5.26 -1.63
C GLN A 163 -15.69 -5.04 -0.92
N ILE A 164 -16.54 -4.13 -1.41
CA ILE A 164 -17.90 -3.99 -0.91
C ILE A 164 -18.72 -5.27 -1.18
N HIS A 165 -18.51 -5.93 -2.32
CA HIS A 165 -19.09 -7.24 -2.57
C HIS A 165 -18.64 -8.27 -1.52
N LEU A 166 -17.34 -8.39 -1.26
CA LEU A 166 -16.81 -9.29 -0.23
C LEU A 166 -17.34 -8.95 1.17
N LEU A 167 -17.55 -7.66 1.47
CA LEU A 167 -18.16 -7.24 2.73
C LEU A 167 -19.61 -7.75 2.85
N ARG A 168 -20.40 -7.65 1.77
CA ARG A 168 -21.77 -8.21 1.74
C ARG A 168 -21.78 -9.73 1.95
N VAL A 169 -20.83 -10.44 1.33
CA VAL A 169 -20.66 -11.89 1.55
C VAL A 169 -20.37 -12.17 3.02
N SER A 170 -19.41 -11.47 3.63
CA SER A 170 -19.05 -11.65 5.05
C SER A 170 -20.23 -11.32 5.99
N ILE A 171 -21.00 -10.29 5.70
CA ILE A 171 -22.20 -9.93 6.47
C ILE A 171 -23.23 -11.06 6.40
N ASN A 172 -23.52 -11.58 5.20
CA ASN A 172 -24.50 -12.67 5.00
C ASN A 172 -24.09 -13.95 5.73
N MET A 173 -22.80 -14.15 5.96
CA MET A 173 -22.24 -15.28 6.70
C MET A 173 -22.16 -15.04 8.22
N GLY A 174 -22.52 -13.85 8.71
CA GLY A 174 -22.34 -13.48 10.11
C GLY A 174 -20.88 -13.22 10.51
N GLU A 175 -20.00 -13.02 9.52
CA GLU A 175 -18.55 -12.84 9.67
C GLU A 175 -18.07 -11.41 9.34
N ALA A 176 -18.96 -10.43 9.51
CA ALA A 176 -18.66 -9.02 9.26
C ALA A 176 -17.53 -8.51 10.17
N PRO A 177 -16.48 -7.83 9.62
CA PRO A 177 -15.42 -7.26 10.43
C PRO A 177 -15.99 -6.19 11.39
N LYS A 178 -15.34 -5.99 12.52
CA LYS A 178 -15.68 -4.91 13.47
C LYS A 178 -15.32 -3.54 12.93
N TYR A 179 -14.20 -3.47 12.22
CA TYR A 179 -13.60 -2.24 11.73
C TYR A 179 -13.16 -2.38 10.29
N ILE A 180 -13.29 -1.30 9.51
CA ILE A 180 -12.71 -1.20 8.17
C ILE A 180 -11.94 0.12 8.09
N MET A 181 -10.66 0.07 7.72
CA MET A 181 -9.82 1.23 7.54
C MET A 181 -9.47 1.41 6.06
N PHE A 182 -10.02 2.44 5.45
CA PHE A 182 -9.70 2.86 4.10
C PHE A 182 -8.60 3.93 4.10
N GLU A 183 -7.66 3.83 3.17
CA GLU A 183 -6.68 4.88 2.88
C GLU A 183 -6.67 5.17 1.39
N ASN A 184 -6.61 6.44 1.01
CA ASN A 184 -6.44 6.84 -0.37
C ASN A 184 -5.88 8.26 -0.51
N VAL A 185 -5.63 8.71 -1.74
CA VAL A 185 -5.16 10.07 -2.03
C VAL A 185 -6.22 11.12 -1.69
N LYS A 186 -5.78 12.32 -1.27
CA LYS A 186 -6.67 13.45 -0.94
C LYS A 186 -7.69 13.76 -2.03
N ASN A 187 -7.33 13.51 -3.30
CA ASN A 187 -8.20 13.81 -4.44
C ASN A 187 -9.52 13.03 -4.40
N LEU A 188 -9.61 11.92 -3.66
CA LEU A 188 -10.85 11.15 -3.42
C LEU A 188 -11.99 12.05 -2.89
N VAL A 189 -11.67 13.04 -2.07
CA VAL A 189 -12.64 13.98 -1.48
C VAL A 189 -12.69 15.32 -2.20
N SER A 190 -12.07 15.44 -3.39
CA SER A 190 -12.19 16.61 -4.24
C SER A 190 -13.61 16.74 -4.80
N LYS A 191 -13.99 17.95 -5.23
CA LYS A 191 -15.31 18.23 -5.80
C LYS A 191 -15.71 17.24 -6.91
N LYS A 192 -14.74 16.73 -7.69
CA LYS A 192 -14.99 15.79 -8.79
C LYS A 192 -15.38 14.40 -8.30
N PHE A 193 -14.69 13.86 -7.27
CA PHE A 193 -14.84 12.49 -6.82
C PHE A 193 -15.62 12.35 -5.51
N LYS A 194 -15.97 13.47 -4.87
CA LYS A 194 -16.76 13.48 -3.64
C LYS A 194 -18.09 12.72 -3.77
N PRO A 195 -18.84 12.82 -4.89
CA PRO A 195 -20.08 12.04 -5.04
C PRO A 195 -19.86 10.53 -4.98
N ASP A 196 -18.78 10.01 -5.58
CA ASP A 196 -18.45 8.59 -5.50
C ASP A 196 -18.03 8.18 -4.08
N PHE A 197 -17.31 9.06 -3.39
CA PHE A 197 -16.94 8.83 -1.98
C PHE A 197 -18.17 8.85 -1.06
N ASP A 198 -19.11 9.79 -1.28
CA ASP A 198 -20.36 9.83 -0.53
C ASP A 198 -21.18 8.57 -0.76
N LYS A 199 -21.28 8.08 -2.01
CA LYS A 199 -21.93 6.79 -2.31
C LYS A 199 -21.28 5.64 -1.54
N LEU A 200 -19.95 5.61 -1.38
CA LEU A 200 -19.26 4.62 -0.55
C LEU A 200 -19.72 4.71 0.91
N LEU A 201 -19.75 5.94 1.48
CA LEU A 201 -20.15 6.14 2.87
C LEU A 201 -21.63 5.72 3.11
N ASP A 202 -22.52 6.07 2.18
CA ASP A 202 -23.93 5.67 2.23
C ASP A 202 -24.07 4.15 2.16
N THR A 203 -23.34 3.49 1.23
CA THR A 203 -23.32 2.03 1.11
C THR A 203 -22.82 1.36 2.41
N LEU A 204 -21.75 1.88 3.03
CA LEU A 204 -21.26 1.37 4.30
C LEU A 204 -22.28 1.56 5.43
N SER A 205 -23.00 2.70 5.43
CA SER A 205 -24.06 2.96 6.40
C SER A 205 -25.22 1.98 6.25
N GLU A 206 -25.66 1.67 5.04
CA GLU A 206 -26.66 0.65 4.74
C GLU A 206 -26.20 -0.75 5.17
N LEU A 207 -24.91 -1.04 5.06
CA LEU A 207 -24.28 -2.30 5.49
C LEU A 207 -24.02 -2.38 7.00
N GLY A 208 -24.47 -1.39 7.77
CA GLY A 208 -24.40 -1.43 9.23
C GLY A 208 -23.16 -0.82 9.85
N TYR A 209 -22.48 0.10 9.16
CA TYR A 209 -21.29 0.80 9.66
C TYR A 209 -21.53 2.30 9.81
N ASN A 210 -20.94 2.91 10.83
CA ASN A 210 -20.73 4.35 10.93
C ASN A 210 -19.32 4.67 10.44
N SER A 211 -19.17 5.67 9.58
CA SER A 211 -17.91 6.01 8.95
C SER A 211 -17.43 7.40 9.36
N TYR A 212 -16.19 7.51 9.78
CA TYR A 212 -15.49 8.73 10.17
C TYR A 212 -14.31 8.92 9.24
N TRP A 213 -14.13 10.10 8.67
CA TRP A 213 -13.03 10.33 7.76
C TRP A 213 -12.37 11.70 7.93
N GLU A 214 -11.08 11.77 7.65
CA GLU A 214 -10.31 13.01 7.68
C GLU A 214 -9.16 12.94 6.67
N VAL A 215 -8.70 14.12 6.21
CA VAL A 215 -7.47 14.25 5.41
C VAL A 215 -6.32 14.52 6.35
N LEU A 216 -5.42 13.56 6.48
CA LEU A 216 -4.22 13.68 7.30
C LEU A 216 -3.01 13.96 6.43
N ASN A 217 -2.09 14.80 6.93
CA ASN A 217 -0.80 15.04 6.29
C ASN A 217 0.32 14.47 7.18
N ALA A 218 1.12 13.57 6.62
CA ALA A 218 2.21 12.89 7.33
C ALA A 218 3.16 13.87 8.04
N LYS A 219 3.39 15.06 7.46
CA LYS A 219 4.26 16.08 8.08
C LYS A 219 3.74 16.60 9.42
N PHE A 220 2.43 16.49 9.65
CA PHE A 220 1.78 16.84 10.91
C PHE A 220 1.48 15.63 11.79
N CYS A 221 2.11 14.51 11.47
CA CYS A 221 2.04 13.25 12.23
C CYS A 221 3.46 12.76 12.60
N GLY A 222 4.43 13.68 12.66
CA GLY A 222 5.79 13.39 13.09
C GLY A 222 6.72 12.84 12.01
N ILE A 223 6.34 12.89 10.72
CA ILE A 223 7.14 12.42 9.58
C ILE A 223 7.47 13.59 8.67
N PRO A 224 8.75 13.84 8.30
CA PRO A 224 9.14 14.99 7.47
C PRO A 224 8.80 14.78 5.99
N GLN A 225 7.54 14.42 5.69
CA GLN A 225 7.02 14.20 4.35
C GLN A 225 5.69 14.93 4.15
N ASN A 226 5.61 15.80 3.15
CA ASN A 226 4.35 16.42 2.77
C ASN A 226 3.51 15.43 1.95
N ARG A 227 2.71 14.60 2.67
CA ARG A 227 1.89 13.54 2.08
C ARG A 227 0.49 13.59 2.67
N GLU A 228 -0.46 14.12 1.91
CA GLU A 228 -1.87 14.16 2.30
C GLU A 228 -2.59 12.88 1.85
N ARG A 229 -3.34 12.29 2.78
CA ARG A 229 -4.16 11.10 2.54
C ARG A 229 -5.50 11.21 3.24
N VAL A 230 -6.53 10.71 2.59
CA VAL A 230 -7.82 10.46 3.24
C VAL A 230 -7.71 9.16 4.00
N PHE A 231 -8.04 9.20 5.28
CA PHE A 231 -8.32 8.02 6.09
C PHE A 231 -9.79 7.99 6.42
N CYS A 232 -10.43 6.84 6.23
CA CYS A 232 -11.80 6.60 6.62
C CYS A 232 -11.86 5.35 7.49
N ILE A 233 -12.34 5.50 8.71
CA ILE A 233 -12.53 4.42 9.67
C ILE A 233 -14.02 4.14 9.78
N SER A 234 -14.43 2.96 9.37
CA SER A 234 -15.82 2.51 9.48
C SER A 234 -15.92 1.50 10.62
N ILE A 235 -16.80 1.80 11.57
CA ILE A 235 -17.02 1.02 12.79
C ILE A 235 -18.42 0.42 12.70
N ARG A 236 -18.54 -0.88 12.96
CA ARG A 236 -19.84 -1.56 12.94
C ARG A 236 -20.77 -0.95 13.99
N LYS A 237 -22.02 -0.64 13.62
CA LYS A 237 -22.96 0.15 14.42
C LYS A 237 -23.26 -0.42 15.80
N ASP A 238 -23.21 -1.75 15.94
CA ASP A 238 -23.46 -2.45 17.20
C ASP A 238 -22.39 -2.24 18.28
N ILE A 239 -21.17 -1.86 17.86
CA ILE A 239 -20.02 -1.62 18.74
C ILE A 239 -19.56 -0.16 18.74
N ASP A 240 -20.08 0.67 17.87
CA ASP A 240 -19.66 2.06 17.76
C ASP A 240 -20.19 2.89 18.93
N THR A 241 -19.28 3.52 19.65
CA THR A 241 -19.61 4.40 20.79
C THR A 241 -19.79 5.87 20.39
N GLY A 242 -19.58 6.22 19.13
CA GLY A 242 -19.59 7.59 18.64
C GLY A 242 -18.43 8.46 19.12
N LYS A 243 -17.39 7.86 19.72
CA LYS A 243 -16.25 8.58 20.32
C LYS A 243 -14.99 8.56 19.44
N MET A 244 -15.08 8.06 18.20
CA MET A 244 -13.95 8.03 17.27
C MET A 244 -13.49 9.45 16.96
N THR A 245 -12.17 9.70 17.07
CA THR A 245 -11.54 10.97 16.74
C THR A 245 -10.23 10.73 16.01
N PHE A 246 -9.87 11.63 15.10
CA PHE A 246 -8.56 11.62 14.45
C PHE A 246 -7.50 12.35 15.29
N PRO A 247 -6.21 12.01 15.10
CA PRO A 247 -5.13 12.67 15.83
C PRO A 247 -5.06 14.15 15.45
N LYS A 248 -4.81 15.00 16.44
CA LYS A 248 -4.56 16.43 16.20
C LYS A 248 -3.22 16.61 15.49
N PRO A 249 -3.13 17.49 14.47
CA PRO A 249 -1.87 17.80 13.82
C PRO A 249 -0.81 18.32 14.80
N PHE A 250 0.44 17.85 14.66
CA PHE A 250 1.58 18.36 15.42
C PHE A 250 2.84 18.38 14.56
N ASP A 251 3.73 19.33 14.81
CA ASP A 251 5.07 19.38 14.23
C ASP A 251 6.10 19.06 15.33
N ASN A 252 6.81 17.94 15.18
CA ASN A 252 7.86 17.51 16.12
C ASN A 252 9.24 18.12 15.81
N GLY A 253 9.32 19.04 14.85
CA GLY A 253 10.56 19.68 14.42
C GLY A 253 11.43 18.86 13.48
N LEU A 254 11.11 17.58 13.21
CA LEU A 254 11.85 16.75 12.26
C LEU A 254 11.75 17.32 10.83
N ARG A 255 12.89 17.32 10.14
CA ARG A 255 13.02 17.72 8.74
C ARG A 255 13.70 16.61 7.95
N LEU A 256 13.56 16.61 6.62
CA LEU A 256 14.16 15.60 5.77
C LEU A 256 15.68 15.44 6.01
N LYS A 257 16.38 16.55 6.22
CA LYS A 257 17.83 16.54 6.52
C LYS A 257 18.20 15.69 7.73
N ASP A 258 17.30 15.61 8.74
CA ASP A 258 17.54 14.88 9.99
C ASP A 258 17.38 13.35 9.79
N MET A 259 16.87 12.94 8.62
CA MET A 259 16.66 11.54 8.24
C MET A 259 17.70 11.04 7.22
N LEU A 260 18.60 11.91 6.78
CA LEU A 260 19.62 11.54 5.79
C LEU A 260 20.89 11.07 6.48
N ASP A 261 21.50 10.03 5.96
CA ASP A 261 22.80 9.55 6.41
C ASP A 261 23.90 10.55 6.04
N ASP A 262 24.87 10.74 6.95
CA ASP A 262 26.00 11.65 6.74
C ASP A 262 26.97 11.14 5.66
N LYS A 263 27.07 9.84 5.50
CA LYS A 263 27.91 9.20 4.48
C LYS A 263 27.08 8.17 3.73
N VAL A 264 27.05 8.31 2.42
CA VAL A 264 26.33 7.40 1.51
C VAL A 264 27.33 6.87 0.49
N ASP A 265 27.30 5.57 0.23
CA ASP A 265 28.14 4.90 -0.78
C ASP A 265 27.80 5.48 -2.17
N GLU A 266 28.82 5.73 -3.00
CA GLU A 266 28.67 6.31 -4.35
C GLU A 266 27.69 5.55 -5.25
N LYS A 267 27.55 4.25 -5.08
CA LYS A 267 26.59 3.42 -5.84
C LYS A 267 25.13 3.85 -5.69
N PHE A 268 24.78 4.61 -4.63
CA PHE A 268 23.42 5.11 -4.40
C PHE A 268 23.17 6.48 -5.03
N TYR A 269 24.20 7.14 -5.57
CA TYR A 269 24.02 8.39 -6.29
C TYR A 269 23.62 8.14 -7.74
N ILE A 270 22.68 8.92 -8.24
CA ILE A 270 22.33 8.92 -9.66
C ILE A 270 23.42 9.73 -10.38
N ASN A 271 24.28 9.03 -11.13
CA ASN A 271 25.37 9.65 -11.88
C ASN A 271 25.19 9.31 -13.38
N ASN A 272 24.36 10.08 -14.05
CA ASN A 272 24.15 9.94 -15.49
C ASN A 272 23.74 11.27 -16.13
N ALA A 273 24.05 11.42 -17.42
CA ALA A 273 23.79 12.66 -18.17
C ALA A 273 22.31 13.12 -18.18
N ARG A 274 21.36 12.18 -17.98
CA ARG A 274 19.95 12.51 -17.92
C ARG A 274 19.60 13.20 -16.58
N ALA A 275 20.21 12.76 -15.48
CA ALA A 275 20.05 13.41 -14.19
C ALA A 275 20.68 14.80 -14.20
N ASP A 276 21.87 14.94 -14.77
CA ASP A 276 22.55 16.24 -14.91
C ASP A 276 21.70 17.23 -15.70
N LYS A 277 21.17 16.80 -16.85
CA LYS A 277 20.28 17.63 -17.67
C LYS A 277 19.01 18.03 -16.93
N LEU A 278 18.38 17.13 -16.18
CA LEU A 278 17.21 17.43 -15.37
C LEU A 278 17.52 18.48 -14.29
N ILE A 279 18.67 18.38 -13.63
CA ILE A 279 19.12 19.35 -12.64
C ILE A 279 19.32 20.73 -13.29
N GLU A 280 19.95 20.80 -14.47
CA GLU A 280 20.11 22.03 -15.22
C GLU A 280 18.75 22.66 -15.58
N GLU A 281 17.80 21.89 -16.10
CA GLU A 281 16.44 22.35 -16.41
C GLU A 281 15.71 22.88 -15.15
N LEU A 282 15.86 22.22 -14.00
CA LEU A 282 15.25 22.64 -12.73
C LEU A 282 15.87 23.92 -12.17
N ILE A 283 17.15 24.18 -12.45
CA ILE A 283 17.84 25.41 -12.09
C ILE A 283 17.42 26.55 -13.01
N GLU A 284 17.37 26.28 -14.32
CA GLU A 284 16.97 27.29 -15.32
C GLU A 284 15.54 27.80 -15.09
N ASN A 285 14.62 26.91 -14.75
CA ASN A 285 13.23 27.29 -14.48
C ASN A 285 12.99 27.80 -13.04
N GLY A 286 14.04 27.94 -12.24
CA GLY A 286 13.97 28.48 -10.87
C GLY A 286 13.43 27.53 -9.80
N THR A 287 13.22 26.25 -10.12
CA THR A 287 12.77 25.23 -9.15
C THR A 287 13.91 24.86 -8.17
N LEU A 288 15.15 24.84 -8.66
CA LEU A 288 16.35 24.64 -7.82
C LEU A 288 17.22 25.90 -7.78
N PRO A 289 17.85 26.21 -6.64
CA PRO A 289 18.77 27.35 -6.56
C PRO A 289 20.02 27.11 -7.41
N LYS A 290 20.55 28.19 -8.03
CA LYS A 290 21.79 28.14 -8.83
C LYS A 290 23.02 27.55 -8.11
N ALA A 291 23.02 27.61 -6.77
CA ALA A 291 24.05 27.00 -5.95
C ALA A 291 24.14 25.46 -6.11
N CYS A 292 23.09 24.81 -6.59
CA CYS A 292 23.09 23.37 -6.86
C CYS A 292 23.91 23.01 -8.11
N ALA A 293 24.09 23.94 -9.07
CA ALA A 293 24.87 23.72 -10.31
C ALA A 293 26.38 23.79 -10.09
N SER A 294 26.83 24.64 -9.14
CA SER A 294 28.26 24.91 -8.94
C SER A 294 28.97 23.88 -8.03
N ARG A 295 28.23 23.00 -7.42
CA ARG A 295 28.77 21.97 -6.53
C ARG A 295 29.02 20.68 -7.30
N GLY A 296 30.08 20.70 -8.12
CA GLY A 296 30.60 19.48 -8.68
C GLY A 296 30.90 18.48 -7.57
N ARG A 297 30.22 17.35 -7.59
CA ARG A 297 30.52 16.08 -6.90
C ARG A 297 31.11 16.11 -5.46
N ASP A 298 31.05 17.23 -4.78
CA ASP A 298 31.46 17.32 -3.39
C ASP A 298 30.27 16.93 -2.52
N THR A 299 30.21 15.63 -2.20
CA THR A 299 29.08 14.89 -1.64
C THR A 299 28.63 15.36 -0.25
N ASN A 300 29.46 16.16 0.43
CA ASN A 300 29.16 16.56 1.81
C ASN A 300 28.29 17.82 1.94
N ASP A 301 28.19 18.65 0.89
CA ASP A 301 27.54 19.96 0.98
C ASP A 301 26.12 20.04 0.33
N ASN A 302 25.75 19.09 -0.50
CA ASN A 302 24.46 19.11 -1.23
C ASN A 302 23.22 18.79 -0.38
N ARG A 303 23.39 18.34 0.87
CA ARG A 303 22.28 17.92 1.74
C ARG A 303 21.48 19.08 2.31
N GLY A 304 22.08 20.24 2.44
CA GLY A 304 21.43 21.43 3.00
C GLY A 304 20.51 22.17 2.02
N ALA A 305 20.77 22.06 0.70
CA ALA A 305 20.05 22.85 -0.31
C ALA A 305 18.70 22.27 -0.74
N MET A 306 18.50 20.94 -0.66
CA MET A 306 17.19 20.33 -0.97
C MET A 306 16.17 20.40 0.18
N ALA A 307 16.61 20.77 1.39
CA ALA A 307 15.76 20.80 2.58
C ALA A 307 15.06 22.15 2.83
N THR A 308 15.35 23.19 2.03
CA THR A 308 14.84 24.55 2.26
C THR A 308 13.69 24.99 1.38
N THR A 309 13.20 24.16 0.47
CA THR A 309 11.95 24.47 -0.25
C THR A 309 10.76 23.99 0.56
N ASN A 310 10.00 24.96 1.07
CA ASN A 310 8.75 24.85 1.82
C ASN A 310 7.70 23.89 1.23
#